data_36039d40289aa10ad4150e0b6290e44a
#
_entry.id   36039d40289aa10ad4150e0b6290e44a
#
_cell.length_a   1.000
_cell.length_b   1.000
_cell.length_c   1.000
_cell.angle_alpha   90.00
_cell.angle_beta   90.00
_cell.angle_gamma   90.00
#
_symmetry.space_group_name_H-M   'P 1'
#
loop_
_entity.id
_entity.type
_entity.pdbx_description
1 polymer ?
#
loop_
_entity_poly.entity_id
_entity_poly.type
_entity_poly.pdbx_seq_one_letter_code
_entity_poly.pdbx_strand_id
1 'polypeptide(L)'
;MLFRSTHQPVVELSEKLSALTQHHLGHVFYASDGASAVEIALKMSHHYWQHNNKPNKKKFVCLESGYHGETLGALAVTDVAIFREAYGSLLQNVFTAPSPDARKAKNGMSPEDVAKDAAKKLEELLVKEHGSIAAIIVEPLVQCAGQMAMHSPEYLRLVRKLCDQYDIHLIADEIAVGCGRSGKFFA
;
A
#
# COMPACT_ATOMS: atom_id res chain seq x y z
N MET A 1 -0.82 -28.61 -19.68
CA MET A 1 -2.19 -28.09 -19.80
C MET A 1 -2.17 -26.61 -19.42
N LEU A 2 -2.30 -25.71 -20.38
CA LEU A 2 -2.31 -24.26 -20.12
C LEU A 2 -3.73 -23.89 -19.70
N PHE A 3 -3.94 -23.59 -18.42
CA PHE A 3 -5.17 -22.99 -17.93
C PHE A 3 -5.21 -21.52 -18.36
N ARG A 4 -5.57 -21.30 -19.62
CA ARG A 4 -5.88 -19.97 -20.16
C ARG A 4 -7.37 -19.92 -20.45
N SER A 5 -8.18 -20.02 -19.41
CA SER A 5 -9.62 -19.84 -19.58
C SER A 5 -10.00 -18.41 -19.18
N THR A 6 -10.53 -17.69 -20.13
CA THR A 6 -11.27 -16.45 -19.89
C THR A 6 -12.73 -16.70 -20.27
N HIS A 7 -13.62 -15.91 -19.70
CA HIS A 7 -15.05 -15.95 -20.02
C HIS A 7 -15.62 -14.53 -20.02
N GLN A 8 -16.73 -14.35 -20.71
CA GLN A 8 -17.32 -13.03 -20.92
C GLN A 8 -17.48 -12.19 -19.65
N PRO A 9 -18.02 -12.71 -18.51
CA PRO A 9 -18.16 -11.90 -17.31
C PRO A 9 -16.84 -11.34 -16.75
N VAL A 10 -15.73 -12.08 -16.82
CA VAL A 10 -14.42 -11.57 -16.30
C VAL A 10 -13.84 -10.51 -17.23
N VAL A 11 -14.08 -10.60 -18.53
CA VAL A 11 -13.67 -9.57 -19.48
C VAL A 11 -14.45 -8.28 -19.20
N GLU A 12 -15.77 -8.36 -19.11
CA GLU A 12 -16.64 -7.20 -18.80
C GLU A 12 -16.29 -6.57 -17.46
N LEU A 13 -15.99 -7.37 -16.42
CA LEU A 13 -15.55 -6.87 -15.12
C LEU A 13 -14.22 -6.13 -15.23
N SER A 14 -13.26 -6.70 -15.98
CA SER A 14 -11.95 -6.08 -16.16
C SER A 14 -12.03 -4.73 -16.89
N GLU A 15 -12.89 -4.65 -17.93
CA GLU A 15 -13.14 -3.41 -18.65
C GLU A 15 -13.76 -2.33 -17.74
N LYS A 16 -14.75 -2.70 -16.93
CA LYS A 16 -15.38 -1.80 -15.96
C LYS A 16 -14.40 -1.30 -14.92
N LEU A 17 -13.59 -2.19 -14.34
CA LEU A 17 -12.58 -1.81 -13.35
C LEU A 17 -11.52 -0.88 -13.94
N SER A 18 -11.04 -1.15 -15.14
CA SER A 18 -10.10 -0.27 -15.85
C SER A 18 -10.72 1.10 -16.13
N ALA A 19 -11.98 1.14 -16.57
CA ALA A 19 -12.68 2.40 -16.84
C ALA A 19 -12.85 3.28 -15.58
N LEU A 20 -13.04 2.68 -14.39
CA LEU A 20 -13.14 3.40 -13.12
C LEU A 20 -11.86 4.19 -12.76
N THR A 21 -10.71 3.77 -13.28
CA THR A 21 -9.43 4.48 -13.15
C THR A 21 -9.11 5.33 -14.38
N GLN A 22 -10.10 5.60 -15.25
CA GLN A 22 -9.89 6.27 -16.53
C GLN A 22 -8.77 5.61 -17.36
N HIS A 23 -8.67 4.29 -17.26
CA HIS A 23 -7.65 3.45 -17.89
C HIS A 23 -6.18 3.71 -17.46
N HIS A 24 -5.96 4.50 -16.41
CA HIS A 24 -4.60 4.65 -15.84
C HIS A 24 -4.09 3.34 -15.24
N LEU A 25 -4.97 2.49 -14.70
CA LEU A 25 -4.69 1.11 -14.30
C LEU A 25 -5.38 0.18 -15.30
N GLY A 26 -4.72 -0.06 -16.44
CA GLY A 26 -5.28 -0.77 -17.59
C GLY A 26 -5.29 -2.30 -17.47
N HIS A 27 -4.78 -2.88 -16.39
CA HIS A 27 -4.70 -4.32 -16.19
C HIS A 27 -5.31 -4.73 -14.86
N VAL A 28 -5.98 -5.88 -14.86
CA VAL A 28 -6.60 -6.46 -13.67
C VAL A 28 -6.01 -7.85 -13.41
N PHE A 29 -5.63 -8.11 -12.18
CA PHE A 29 -5.21 -9.43 -11.72
C PHE A 29 -6.11 -9.87 -10.56
N TYR A 30 -6.77 -11.00 -10.72
CA TYR A 30 -7.71 -11.52 -9.73
C TYR A 30 -7.02 -12.42 -8.72
N ALA A 31 -7.38 -12.29 -7.45
CA ALA A 31 -6.91 -13.10 -6.34
C ALA A 31 -8.09 -13.69 -5.56
N SER A 32 -7.84 -14.68 -4.74
CA SER A 32 -8.88 -15.37 -3.95
C SER A 32 -9.29 -14.58 -2.69
N ASP A 33 -8.41 -13.73 -2.20
CA ASP A 33 -8.58 -12.96 -0.97
C ASP A 33 -7.64 -11.75 -0.94
N GLY A 34 -7.78 -10.90 0.10
CA GLY A 34 -6.99 -9.68 0.25
C GLY A 34 -5.50 -9.93 0.47
N ALA A 35 -5.13 -10.88 1.33
CA ALA A 35 -3.73 -11.18 1.58
C ALA A 35 -3.03 -11.69 0.32
N SER A 36 -3.71 -12.53 -0.47
CA SER A 36 -3.23 -12.99 -1.77
C SER A 36 -3.07 -11.85 -2.77
N ALA A 37 -3.97 -10.87 -2.77
CA ALA A 37 -3.86 -9.68 -3.62
C ALA A 37 -2.64 -8.83 -3.24
N VAL A 38 -2.40 -8.64 -1.95
CA VAL A 38 -1.20 -7.94 -1.44
C VAL A 38 0.07 -8.68 -1.82
N GLU A 39 0.14 -10.00 -1.63
CA GLU A 39 1.29 -10.83 -2.07
C GLU A 39 1.60 -10.63 -3.55
N ILE A 40 0.57 -10.63 -4.39
CA ILE A 40 0.70 -10.40 -5.83
C ILE A 40 1.27 -9.01 -6.10
N ALA A 41 0.74 -7.96 -5.45
CA ALA A 41 1.19 -6.58 -5.62
C ALA A 41 2.66 -6.41 -5.22
N LEU A 42 3.07 -6.97 -4.09
CA LEU A 42 4.46 -6.95 -3.63
C LEU A 42 5.40 -7.66 -4.63
N LYS A 43 5.01 -8.86 -5.09
CA LYS A 43 5.77 -9.63 -6.09
C LYS A 43 5.86 -8.91 -7.43
N MET A 44 4.77 -8.31 -7.89
CA MET A 44 4.75 -7.51 -9.12
C MET A 44 5.71 -6.33 -9.02
N SER A 45 5.67 -5.58 -7.92
CA SER A 45 6.57 -4.46 -7.67
C SER A 45 8.03 -4.90 -7.67
N HIS A 46 8.36 -5.95 -6.92
CA HIS A 46 9.72 -6.52 -6.88
C HIS A 46 10.18 -6.94 -8.28
N HIS A 47 9.38 -7.70 -9.01
CA HIS A 47 9.70 -8.23 -10.33
C HIS A 47 9.87 -7.11 -11.37
N TYR A 48 9.06 -6.06 -11.30
CA TYR A 48 9.20 -4.87 -12.14
C TYR A 48 10.62 -4.27 -12.03
N TRP A 49 11.10 -4.07 -10.78
CA TRP A 49 12.43 -3.48 -10.56
C TRP A 49 13.56 -4.37 -11.05
N GLN A 50 13.42 -5.70 -10.92
CA GLN A 50 14.40 -6.66 -11.47
C GLN A 50 14.52 -6.50 -13.00
N HIS A 51 13.37 -6.39 -13.69
CA HIS A 51 13.35 -6.24 -15.16
C HIS A 51 13.75 -4.84 -15.65
N ASN A 52 13.68 -3.83 -14.80
CA ASN A 52 14.06 -2.45 -15.15
C ASN A 52 15.47 -2.07 -14.67
N ASN A 53 16.36 -3.05 -14.54
CA ASN A 53 17.76 -2.86 -14.15
C ASN A 53 17.98 -2.14 -12.81
N LYS A 54 17.04 -2.30 -11.87
CA LYS A 54 17.11 -1.75 -10.50
C LYS A 54 16.99 -2.87 -9.46
N PRO A 55 17.86 -3.91 -9.48
CA PRO A 55 17.72 -5.11 -8.65
C PRO A 55 17.92 -4.83 -7.13
N ASN A 56 18.44 -3.65 -6.78
CA ASN A 56 18.59 -3.23 -5.39
C ASN A 56 17.28 -2.78 -4.77
N LYS A 57 16.27 -2.39 -5.56
CA LYS A 57 14.94 -2.03 -5.10
C LYS A 57 14.13 -3.30 -4.76
N LYS A 58 14.23 -3.74 -3.52
CA LYS A 58 13.64 -5.01 -3.04
C LYS A 58 13.00 -4.93 -1.66
N LYS A 59 13.15 -3.78 -0.95
CA LYS A 59 12.53 -3.56 0.34
C LYS A 59 11.20 -2.83 0.17
N PHE A 60 10.35 -2.94 1.18
CA PHE A 60 9.05 -2.29 1.23
C PHE A 60 8.98 -1.35 2.42
N VAL A 61 8.07 -0.38 2.35
CA VAL A 61 7.71 0.51 3.46
C VAL A 61 6.23 0.27 3.77
N CYS A 62 5.91 0.01 5.03
CA CYS A 62 4.55 0.02 5.56
C CYS A 62 4.37 1.18 6.55
N LEU A 63 3.16 1.42 7.00
CA LEU A 63 2.88 2.41 8.04
C LEU A 63 2.75 1.73 9.41
N GLU A 64 3.10 2.45 10.47
CA GLU A 64 2.77 2.07 11.85
C GLU A 64 1.28 1.73 11.95
N SER A 65 0.95 0.63 12.62
CA SER A 65 -0.41 0.12 12.79
C SER A 65 -1.14 -0.24 11.50
N GLY A 66 -0.44 -0.36 10.35
CA GLY A 66 -1.00 -0.84 9.10
C GLY A 66 -1.23 -2.35 9.12
N TYR A 67 -2.28 -2.82 8.42
CA TYR A 67 -2.59 -4.24 8.28
C TYR A 67 -2.92 -4.58 6.83
N HIS A 68 -2.22 -5.59 6.31
CA HIS A 68 -2.32 -5.95 4.90
C HIS A 68 -2.55 -7.46 4.67
N GLY A 69 -2.76 -8.22 5.74
CA GLY A 69 -3.01 -9.67 5.70
C GLY A 69 -1.98 -10.51 6.46
N GLU A 70 -2.17 -11.82 6.44
CA GLU A 70 -1.43 -12.78 7.29
C GLU A 70 -0.64 -13.83 6.50
N THR A 71 -0.58 -13.76 5.17
CA THR A 71 0.44 -14.49 4.40
C THR A 71 1.82 -13.87 4.65
N LEU A 72 2.92 -14.61 4.48
CA LEU A 72 4.24 -14.15 4.93
C LEU A 72 4.66 -12.78 4.37
N GLY A 73 4.40 -12.50 3.09
CA GLY A 73 4.71 -11.19 2.51
C GLY A 73 3.76 -10.09 3.00
N ALA A 74 2.45 -10.35 3.05
CA ALA A 74 1.47 -9.41 3.57
C ALA A 74 1.71 -9.13 5.07
N LEU A 75 2.05 -10.17 5.84
CA LEU A 75 2.39 -10.04 7.26
C LEU A 75 3.70 -9.27 7.48
N ALA A 76 4.66 -9.40 6.56
CA ALA A 76 5.90 -8.63 6.64
C ALA A 76 5.64 -7.12 6.55
N VAL A 77 4.65 -6.67 5.77
CA VAL A 77 4.25 -5.26 5.63
C VAL A 77 3.10 -4.86 6.57
N THR A 78 2.66 -5.75 7.45
CA THR A 78 1.70 -5.48 8.53
C THR A 78 2.45 -5.05 9.79
N ASP A 79 2.01 -3.97 10.47
CA ASP A 79 2.61 -3.47 11.73
C ASP A 79 1.62 -3.54 12.90
N VAL A 80 1.05 -4.72 13.12
CA VAL A 80 0.16 -5.02 14.24
C VAL A 80 0.74 -6.20 15.02
N ALA A 81 1.23 -5.96 16.23
CA ALA A 81 2.02 -6.89 17.03
C ALA A 81 1.34 -8.25 17.22
N ILE A 82 0.05 -8.29 17.55
CA ILE A 82 -0.70 -9.52 17.79
C ILE A 82 -0.66 -10.50 16.62
N PHE A 83 -0.50 -10.01 15.38
CA PHE A 83 -0.42 -10.86 14.19
C PHE A 83 1.04 -11.23 13.84
N ARG A 84 2.01 -10.41 14.21
CA ARG A 84 3.42 -10.56 13.81
C ARG A 84 4.30 -11.33 14.76
N GLU A 85 4.08 -11.21 16.08
CA GLU A 85 5.01 -11.69 17.11
C GLU A 85 5.35 -13.17 16.98
N ALA A 86 4.35 -14.02 16.71
CA ALA A 86 4.54 -15.45 16.56
C ALA A 86 5.38 -15.85 15.34
N TYR A 87 5.44 -14.99 14.31
CA TYR A 87 6.04 -15.31 13.01
C TYR A 87 7.25 -14.44 12.66
N GLY A 88 7.72 -13.61 13.58
CA GLY A 88 8.76 -12.60 13.33
C GLY A 88 10.02 -13.15 12.66
N SER A 89 10.45 -14.37 13.01
CA SER A 89 11.62 -15.03 12.40
C SER A 89 11.45 -15.46 10.94
N LEU A 90 10.21 -15.50 10.44
CA LEU A 90 9.87 -15.86 9.07
C LEU A 90 9.67 -14.65 8.16
N LEU A 91 9.59 -13.44 8.73
CA LEU A 91 9.23 -12.24 8.00
C LEU A 91 10.44 -11.54 7.41
N GLN A 92 10.29 -10.99 6.21
CA GLN A 92 11.28 -10.12 5.62
C GLN A 92 11.34 -8.78 6.38
N ASN A 93 12.55 -8.21 6.45
CA ASN A 93 12.74 -6.86 6.99
C ASN A 93 12.15 -5.82 6.05
N VAL A 94 11.25 -5.00 6.58
CA VAL A 94 10.64 -3.84 5.93
C VAL A 94 10.94 -2.57 6.73
N PHE A 95 10.75 -1.42 6.10
CA PHE A 95 10.76 -0.15 6.82
C PHE A 95 9.37 0.17 7.32
N THR A 96 9.26 0.70 8.53
CA THR A 96 8.01 1.22 9.06
C THR A 96 8.08 2.74 9.15
N ALA A 97 7.14 3.42 8.50
CA ALA A 97 6.99 4.88 8.55
C ALA A 97 5.87 5.27 9.51
N PRO A 98 5.89 6.47 10.09
CA PRO A 98 4.85 6.91 11.01
C PRO A 98 3.46 6.91 10.39
N SER A 99 2.47 6.45 11.15
CA SER A 99 1.06 6.56 10.78
C SER A 99 0.60 8.03 10.80
N PRO A 100 -0.14 8.49 9.77
CA PRO A 100 -0.74 9.83 9.72
C PRO A 100 -2.03 9.96 10.55
N ASP A 101 -2.23 9.10 11.55
CA ASP A 101 -3.41 9.04 12.40
C ASP A 101 -3.77 10.41 12.99
N ALA A 102 -4.92 10.96 12.60
CA ALA A 102 -5.38 12.28 13.03
C ALA A 102 -5.54 12.41 14.56
N ARG A 103 -5.71 11.29 15.28
CA ARG A 103 -5.76 11.27 16.76
C ARG A 103 -4.41 11.61 17.41
N LYS A 104 -3.30 11.52 16.66
CA LYS A 104 -1.97 11.93 17.12
C LYS A 104 -1.74 13.44 17.08
N ALA A 105 -2.76 14.23 16.66
CA ALA A 105 -2.70 15.68 16.64
C ALA A 105 -2.42 16.23 18.04
N LYS A 106 -1.36 17.05 18.16
CA LYS A 106 -1.08 17.82 19.36
C LYS A 106 -1.91 19.11 19.37
N ASN A 107 -1.97 19.78 20.52
CA ASN A 107 -2.72 21.03 20.65
C ASN A 107 -2.40 22.01 19.50
N GLY A 108 -3.43 22.43 18.79
CA GLY A 108 -3.34 23.36 17.67
C GLY A 108 -2.99 22.76 16.30
N MET A 109 -2.73 21.46 16.23
CA MET A 109 -2.52 20.76 14.95
C MET A 109 -3.85 20.35 14.33
N SER A 110 -3.97 20.54 13.02
CA SER A 110 -5.04 19.96 12.21
C SER A 110 -4.69 18.53 11.76
N PRO A 111 -5.66 17.71 11.29
CA PRO A 111 -5.37 16.44 10.64
C PRO A 111 -4.40 16.56 9.45
N GLU A 112 -4.45 17.67 8.73
CA GLU A 112 -3.52 18.00 7.63
C GLU A 112 -2.09 18.21 8.12
N ASP A 113 -1.91 18.83 9.28
CA ASP A 113 -0.58 19.03 9.86
C ASP A 113 0.04 17.71 10.32
N VAL A 114 -0.77 16.80 10.87
CA VAL A 114 -0.32 15.42 11.19
C VAL A 114 0.09 14.68 9.92
N ALA A 115 -0.69 14.81 8.84
CA ALA A 115 -0.37 14.20 7.55
C ALA A 115 0.94 14.73 6.98
N LYS A 116 1.18 16.04 7.05
CA LYS A 116 2.44 16.67 6.62
C LYS A 116 3.64 16.24 7.45
N ASP A 117 3.49 16.15 8.78
CA ASP A 117 4.55 15.67 9.68
C ASP A 117 4.92 14.21 9.38
N ALA A 118 3.91 13.35 9.21
CA ALA A 118 4.13 11.95 8.85
C ALA A 118 4.81 11.81 7.47
N ALA A 119 4.37 12.57 6.48
CA ALA A 119 4.96 12.58 5.14
C ALA A 119 6.41 13.09 5.16
N LYS A 120 6.72 14.11 5.96
CA LYS A 120 8.10 14.60 6.16
C LYS A 120 9.01 13.52 6.71
N LYS A 121 8.56 12.78 7.72
CA LYS A 121 9.34 11.67 8.30
C LYS A 121 9.52 10.51 7.30
N LEU A 122 8.51 10.24 6.48
CA LEU A 122 8.65 9.31 5.36
C LEU A 122 9.71 9.81 4.38
N GLU A 123 9.71 11.09 4.01
CA GLU A 123 10.72 11.66 3.11
C GLU A 123 12.13 11.54 3.69
N GLU A 124 12.32 11.77 4.98
CA GLU A 124 13.63 11.58 5.66
C GLU A 124 14.15 10.14 5.53
N LEU A 125 13.26 9.14 5.53
CA LEU A 125 13.59 7.76 5.23
C LEU A 125 13.97 7.59 3.76
N LEU A 126 13.15 8.14 2.84
CA LEU A 126 13.36 8.01 1.39
C LEU A 126 14.66 8.66 0.93
N VAL A 127 15.04 9.80 1.48
CA VAL A 127 16.34 10.46 1.21
C VAL A 127 17.51 9.49 1.41
N LYS A 128 17.44 8.62 2.41
CA LYS A 128 18.51 7.68 2.75
C LYS A 128 18.41 6.34 2.00
N GLU A 129 17.20 5.84 1.79
CA GLU A 129 16.97 4.43 1.48
C GLU A 129 16.26 4.18 0.12
N HIS A 130 15.81 5.22 -0.61
CA HIS A 130 15.02 5.07 -1.84
C HIS A 130 15.63 4.10 -2.86
N GLY A 131 16.95 4.03 -2.94
CA GLY A 131 17.65 3.11 -3.84
C GLY A 131 17.40 1.62 -3.52
N SER A 132 16.95 1.30 -2.30
CA SER A 132 16.62 -0.06 -1.85
C SER A 132 15.12 -0.33 -1.80
N ILE A 133 14.26 0.69 -1.89
CA ILE A 133 12.82 0.59 -1.71
C ILE A 133 12.12 0.33 -3.05
N ALA A 134 11.35 -0.75 -3.11
CA ALA A 134 10.53 -1.13 -4.26
C ALA A 134 9.16 -0.45 -4.24
N ALA A 135 8.50 -0.47 -3.10
CA ALA A 135 7.17 0.14 -2.96
C ALA A 135 6.91 0.61 -1.51
N ILE A 136 5.97 1.54 -1.41
CA ILE A 136 5.28 1.93 -0.19
C ILE A 136 3.87 1.37 -0.27
N ILE A 137 3.38 0.69 0.79
CA ILE A 137 1.99 0.22 0.88
C ILE A 137 1.25 1.02 1.95
N VAL A 138 0.03 1.43 1.63
CA VAL A 138 -0.83 2.24 2.50
C VAL A 138 -2.28 1.77 2.44
N GLU A 139 -2.99 1.84 3.57
CA GLU A 139 -4.45 1.81 3.61
C GLU A 139 -4.96 3.25 3.40
N PRO A 140 -5.66 3.56 2.28
CA PRO A 140 -6.15 4.92 2.05
C PRO A 140 -7.19 5.34 3.10
N LEU A 141 -7.07 6.56 3.62
CA LEU A 141 -7.97 7.25 4.54
C LEU A 141 -8.17 6.60 5.92
N VAL A 142 -8.16 5.26 6.04
CA VAL A 142 -8.45 4.56 7.30
C VAL A 142 -7.57 3.33 7.45
N GLN A 143 -6.78 3.27 8.50
CA GLN A 143 -6.07 2.06 8.94
C GLN A 143 -6.99 1.27 9.87
N CYS A 144 -7.65 0.23 9.34
CA CYS A 144 -8.73 -0.45 10.05
C CYS A 144 -8.25 -1.19 11.29
N ALA A 145 -7.22 -2.01 11.20
CA ALA A 145 -6.65 -2.75 12.33
C ALA A 145 -5.93 -1.82 13.33
N GLY A 146 -5.53 -0.62 12.91
CA GLY A 146 -5.05 0.46 13.76
C GLY A 146 -6.16 1.15 14.58
N GLN A 147 -7.22 0.41 14.95
CA GLN A 147 -8.38 0.94 15.67
C GLN A 147 -9.14 2.01 14.87
N MET A 148 -9.33 1.78 13.58
CA MET A 148 -9.98 2.70 12.64
C MET A 148 -9.30 4.08 12.63
N ALA A 149 -7.99 4.12 12.57
CA ALA A 149 -7.21 5.35 12.53
C ALA A 149 -7.45 6.09 11.22
N MET A 150 -8.18 7.20 11.29
CA MET A 150 -8.48 8.04 10.14
C MET A 150 -7.37 9.08 9.93
N HIS A 151 -7.10 9.38 8.67
CA HIS A 151 -6.13 10.39 8.30
C HIS A 151 -6.62 11.31 7.16
N SER A 152 -6.01 12.49 7.06
CA SER A 152 -6.32 13.44 5.99
C SER A 152 -5.93 12.87 4.62
N PRO A 153 -6.77 13.09 3.58
CA PRO A 153 -6.43 12.79 2.18
C PRO A 153 -5.13 13.45 1.71
N GLU A 154 -4.71 14.53 2.37
CA GLU A 154 -3.44 15.21 2.08
C GLU A 154 -2.24 14.27 2.19
N TYR A 155 -2.28 13.30 3.12
CA TYR A 155 -1.23 12.30 3.24
C TYR A 155 -1.02 11.51 1.94
N LEU A 156 -2.10 11.04 1.33
CA LEU A 156 -2.02 10.29 0.07
C LEU A 156 -1.44 11.12 -1.08
N ARG A 157 -1.81 12.42 -1.15
CA ARG A 157 -1.25 13.33 -2.15
C ARG A 157 0.26 13.52 -1.97
N LEU A 158 0.69 13.66 -0.72
CA LEU A 158 2.12 13.81 -0.39
C LEU A 158 2.88 12.53 -0.68
N VAL A 159 2.36 11.36 -0.27
CA VAL A 159 2.99 10.05 -0.55
C VAL A 159 3.09 9.82 -2.06
N ARG A 160 2.06 10.15 -2.85
CA ARG A 160 2.11 10.03 -4.31
C ARG A 160 3.25 10.87 -4.90
N LYS A 161 3.39 12.14 -4.47
CA LYS A 161 4.49 13.02 -4.91
C LYS A 161 5.87 12.45 -4.54
N LEU A 162 6.02 11.95 -3.32
CA LEU A 162 7.26 11.33 -2.88
C LEU A 162 7.58 10.07 -3.69
N CYS A 163 6.60 9.23 -3.95
CA CYS A 163 6.79 8.05 -4.79
C CYS A 163 7.25 8.41 -6.21
N ASP A 164 6.69 9.46 -6.80
CA ASP A 164 7.09 9.94 -8.13
C ASP A 164 8.51 10.53 -8.10
N GLN A 165 8.82 11.35 -7.08
CA GLN A 165 10.13 11.99 -6.92
C GLN A 165 11.27 10.97 -6.74
N TYR A 166 11.03 9.91 -5.96
CA TYR A 166 12.04 8.91 -5.63
C TYR A 166 11.95 7.63 -6.48
N ASP A 167 11.06 7.63 -7.48
CA ASP A 167 10.86 6.50 -8.40
C ASP A 167 10.55 5.20 -7.62
N ILE A 168 9.49 5.23 -6.81
CA ILE A 168 9.03 4.14 -5.94
C ILE A 168 7.57 3.84 -6.29
N HIS A 169 7.16 2.57 -6.27
CA HIS A 169 5.75 2.23 -6.45
C HIS A 169 4.93 2.61 -5.21
N LEU A 170 3.69 3.04 -5.44
CA LEU A 170 2.66 3.19 -4.41
C LEU A 170 1.64 2.07 -4.57
N ILE A 171 1.48 1.26 -3.52
CA ILE A 171 0.44 0.24 -3.42
C ILE A 171 -0.64 0.80 -2.51
N ALA A 172 -1.83 1.05 -3.05
CA ALA A 172 -3.00 1.46 -2.28
C ALA A 172 -3.82 0.22 -1.94
N ASP A 173 -3.85 -0.15 -0.66
CA ASP A 173 -4.66 -1.25 -0.16
C ASP A 173 -6.08 -0.76 0.10
N GLU A 174 -6.95 -0.98 -0.86
CA GLU A 174 -8.35 -0.56 -0.86
C GLU A 174 -9.31 -1.63 -0.32
N ILE A 175 -8.77 -2.73 0.27
CA ILE A 175 -9.58 -3.90 0.69
C ILE A 175 -10.69 -3.50 1.64
N ALA A 176 -10.43 -2.60 2.59
CA ALA A 176 -11.42 -2.16 3.56
C ALA A 176 -12.19 -0.90 3.13
N VAL A 177 -11.58 -0.02 2.35
CA VAL A 177 -12.12 1.33 2.07
C VAL A 177 -12.60 1.54 0.64
N GLY A 178 -12.26 0.65 -0.27
CA GLY A 178 -12.68 0.69 -1.65
C GLY A 178 -14.15 0.31 -1.89
N CYS A 179 -14.51 0.20 -3.15
CA CYS A 179 -15.84 -0.21 -3.62
C CYS A 179 -17.00 0.66 -3.08
N GLY A 180 -16.75 1.96 -2.90
CA GLY A 180 -17.79 2.92 -2.48
C GLY A 180 -17.86 3.17 -0.97
N ARG A 181 -17.04 2.51 -0.15
CA ARG A 181 -17.06 2.67 1.31
C ARG A 181 -16.83 4.11 1.74
N SER A 182 -15.92 4.83 1.10
CA SER A 182 -15.59 6.23 1.38
C SER A 182 -16.42 7.24 0.58
N GLY A 183 -17.41 6.79 -0.21
CA GLY A 183 -18.29 7.64 -1.03
C GLY A 183 -17.90 7.70 -2.51
N LYS A 184 -16.68 7.30 -2.87
CA LYS A 184 -16.23 7.08 -4.24
C LYS A 184 -15.82 5.61 -4.40
N PHE A 185 -15.68 5.13 -5.65
CA PHE A 185 -15.31 3.72 -5.87
C PHE A 185 -13.94 3.40 -5.26
N PHE A 186 -12.97 4.26 -5.48
CA PHE A 186 -11.69 4.26 -4.77
C PHE A 186 -11.65 5.39 -3.74
N ALA A 187 -10.94 5.19 -2.62
CA ALA A 187 -10.84 6.12 -1.51
C ALA A 187 -9.97 7.37 -1.83
#